data_873b8338586fe45b03b41c507b54bd62
#
_entry.id   873b8338586fe45b03b41c507b54bd62
#
_cell.length_a   1.000
_cell.length_b   1.000
_cell.length_c   1.000
_cell.angle_alpha   90.00
_cell.angle_beta   90.00
_cell.angle_gamma   90.00
#
_symmetry.space_group_name_H-M   'P 1'
#
loop_
_entity.id
_entity.type
_entity.pdbx_description
1 polymer ?
#
loop_
_entity_poly.entity_id
_entity_poly.type
_entity_poly.pdbx_seq_one_letter_code
_entity_poly.pdbx_strand_id
1 'polypeptide(L)'
;MILGTILLIGPFTTATFDPRRSQTIVPNSILSSPPGSSPFDYLVVILMENKGFNSINGNAAYLNQLASSYSLATRYTAVNHPSLPNYLALSAADTFGCGGYDGSPNSNSCTATAWNSQNIVDRIESASLTWKGYMESMPSNCYNQNSGNYVVRHDPFVYYNDIVTNQARCNRIVPATASTDVELINDLGSTSTASNFMWLTPNLCNDMHDCSVAIGDNYLSQVVPKILRSNIFQMQKAALLITFDEGTATSLSDLVYTVWAGSVVKRGYQSAVAYSHYSVARTIESAWNLPTLTTNDASATAMTEFFTSPQQSALQASFSMSGNNVRTAQGITFTATANGGTPPYFYNWTFGDGNTGTGSSIVHAYQSANNFITTLTVTDTVGATATFSQTVTVVSSGAESPIVPIPILYLAVGGVTVGLLVLALVALKRRGPRNGS
;
A
#
# COMPACT_ATOMS: atom_id res chain seq x y z
N MET A 1 -37.28 38.23 -58.66
CA MET A 1 -38.01 37.38 -57.71
C MET A 1 -37.03 36.98 -56.63
N ILE A 2 -36.95 37.74 -55.54
CA ILE A 2 -35.95 37.60 -54.44
C ILE A 2 -36.68 36.91 -53.30
N LEU A 3 -36.28 35.67 -52.97
CA LEU A 3 -36.76 35.01 -51.78
C LEU A 3 -35.80 35.29 -50.60
N GLY A 4 -36.31 36.02 -49.62
CA GLY A 4 -35.62 36.30 -48.38
C GLY A 4 -35.77 35.11 -47.41
N THR A 5 -34.67 34.65 -46.86
CA THR A 5 -34.62 33.62 -45.80
C THR A 5 -34.70 34.33 -44.45
N ILE A 6 -35.76 34.05 -43.69
CA ILE A 6 -35.96 34.55 -42.33
C ILE A 6 -35.20 33.63 -41.37
N LEU A 7 -34.23 34.19 -40.67
CA LEU A 7 -33.47 33.50 -39.61
C LEU A 7 -34.24 33.69 -38.27
N LEU A 8 -34.81 32.64 -37.74
CA LEU A 8 -35.45 32.58 -36.42
C LEU A 8 -34.35 32.45 -35.35
N ILE A 9 -34.18 33.55 -34.58
CA ILE A 9 -33.32 33.53 -33.38
C ILE A 9 -34.21 33.08 -32.20
N GLY A 10 -33.96 31.88 -31.68
CA GLY A 10 -34.59 31.39 -30.44
C GLY A 10 -33.98 32.06 -29.20
N PRO A 11 -34.71 32.15 -28.08
CA PRO A 11 -34.26 32.86 -26.90
C PRO A 11 -33.08 32.14 -26.20
N PHE A 12 -32.01 32.89 -25.91
CA PHE A 12 -30.93 32.49 -25.04
C PHE A 12 -31.47 32.35 -23.60
N THR A 13 -31.48 31.12 -23.07
CA THR A 13 -31.68 30.89 -21.64
C THR A 13 -30.36 31.14 -20.91
N THR A 14 -30.29 32.21 -20.14
CA THR A 14 -29.17 32.44 -19.21
C THR A 14 -29.29 31.47 -18.07
N ALA A 15 -28.31 30.55 -17.97
CA ALA A 15 -28.15 29.68 -16.81
C ALA A 15 -27.72 30.54 -15.61
N THR A 16 -28.59 30.67 -14.63
CA THR A 16 -28.29 31.33 -13.35
C THR A 16 -27.40 30.36 -12.52
N PHE A 17 -26.25 30.87 -12.11
CA PHE A 17 -25.32 30.15 -11.21
C PHE A 17 -25.96 30.10 -9.81
N ASP A 18 -26.28 28.88 -9.32
CA ASP A 18 -26.75 28.67 -7.95
C ASP A 18 -25.53 28.42 -7.02
N PRO A 19 -25.19 29.37 -6.12
CA PRO A 19 -24.03 29.23 -5.24
C PRO A 19 -24.24 28.21 -4.10
N ARG A 20 -25.37 27.51 -4.04
CA ARG A 20 -25.68 26.53 -3.00
C ARG A 20 -25.48 25.07 -3.41
N ARG A 21 -24.90 24.79 -4.57
CA ARG A 21 -24.49 23.45 -4.90
C ARG A 21 -23.21 23.11 -4.10
N SER A 22 -23.40 22.67 -2.88
CA SER A 22 -22.35 22.04 -2.07
C SER A 22 -21.74 20.92 -2.90
N GLN A 23 -20.49 21.10 -3.32
CA GLN A 23 -19.71 19.98 -3.83
C GLN A 23 -19.54 19.02 -2.65
N THR A 24 -20.21 17.90 -2.68
CA THR A 24 -19.87 16.75 -1.87
C THR A 24 -18.42 16.39 -2.23
N ILE A 25 -17.49 16.78 -1.37
CA ILE A 25 -16.13 16.26 -1.37
C ILE A 25 -16.31 14.77 -1.11
N VAL A 26 -16.20 13.95 -2.17
CA VAL A 26 -16.05 12.50 -2.03
C VAL A 26 -14.80 12.34 -1.19
N PRO A 27 -14.88 11.73 0.00
CA PRO A 27 -13.66 11.52 0.79
C PRO A 27 -12.69 10.73 -0.07
N ASN A 28 -11.45 11.21 -0.17
CA ASN A 28 -10.34 10.48 -0.74
C ASN A 28 -10.42 9.06 -0.18
N SER A 29 -10.69 8.07 -1.02
CA SER A 29 -10.67 6.66 -0.61
C SER A 29 -9.29 6.43 0.01
N ILE A 30 -9.26 6.23 1.30
CA ILE A 30 -8.04 5.80 1.99
C ILE A 30 -7.73 4.45 1.37
N LEU A 31 -6.69 4.39 0.52
CA LEU A 31 -6.17 3.12 0.01
C LEU A 31 -5.83 2.28 1.24
N SER A 32 -6.39 1.08 1.33
CA SER A 32 -6.05 0.19 2.44
C SER A 32 -4.60 -0.27 2.27
N SER A 33 -3.92 -0.46 3.38
CA SER A 33 -2.61 -1.12 3.38
C SER A 33 -2.82 -2.63 3.51
N PRO A 34 -1.90 -3.46 3.00
CA PRO A 34 -1.90 -4.88 3.29
C PRO A 34 -1.95 -5.14 4.80
N PRO A 35 -2.42 -6.33 5.25
CA PRO A 35 -2.43 -6.68 6.66
C PRO A 35 -1.05 -6.51 7.31
N GLY A 36 -0.98 -6.01 8.53
CA GLY A 36 0.30 -5.78 9.23
C GLY A 36 1.17 -7.03 9.37
N SER A 37 0.54 -8.21 9.39
CA SER A 37 1.19 -9.53 9.37
C SER A 37 1.66 -9.97 7.99
N SER A 38 1.33 -9.24 6.92
CA SER A 38 1.78 -9.57 5.57
C SER A 38 3.31 -9.63 5.48
N PRO A 39 3.88 -10.65 4.83
CA PRO A 39 5.32 -10.71 4.59
C PRO A 39 5.80 -9.60 3.65
N PHE A 40 4.96 -9.12 2.76
CA PHE A 40 5.26 -8.01 1.85
C PHE A 40 4.03 -7.13 1.61
N ASP A 41 4.26 -5.84 1.44
CA ASP A 41 3.22 -4.85 1.10
C ASP A 41 3.24 -4.53 -0.40
N TYR A 42 4.39 -4.81 -1.06
CA TYR A 42 4.61 -4.61 -2.49
C TYR A 42 5.21 -5.87 -3.10
N LEU A 43 4.64 -6.30 -4.22
CA LEU A 43 5.13 -7.44 -5.01
C LEU A 43 5.35 -7.00 -6.45
N VAL A 44 6.57 -7.23 -6.96
CA VAL A 44 6.88 -7.18 -8.40
C VAL A 44 7.03 -8.61 -8.90
N VAL A 45 6.35 -8.95 -9.99
CA VAL A 45 6.51 -10.22 -10.72
C VAL A 45 7.15 -9.91 -12.07
N ILE A 46 8.23 -10.59 -12.41
CA ILE A 46 8.80 -10.61 -13.76
C ILE A 46 8.62 -12.01 -14.31
N LEU A 47 7.90 -12.14 -15.43
CA LEU A 47 7.66 -13.41 -16.09
C LEU A 47 8.53 -13.53 -17.33
N MET A 48 9.41 -14.54 -17.30
CA MET A 48 10.33 -14.91 -18.39
C MET A 48 9.77 -16.09 -19.17
N GLU A 49 10.40 -16.45 -20.28
CA GLU A 49 9.82 -17.34 -21.27
C GLU A 49 10.69 -18.55 -21.63
N ASN A 50 10.01 -19.70 -21.76
CA ASN A 50 10.47 -20.91 -22.45
C ASN A 50 11.87 -21.42 -22.06
N LYS A 51 12.24 -21.32 -20.76
CA LYS A 51 13.52 -21.90 -20.27
C LYS A 51 13.32 -22.74 -19.04
N GLY A 52 13.54 -24.05 -19.21
CA GLY A 52 13.56 -24.98 -18.10
C GLY A 52 14.71 -24.71 -17.13
N PHE A 53 14.59 -25.24 -15.93
CA PHE A 53 15.53 -25.04 -14.81
C PHE A 53 17.01 -25.23 -15.24
N ASN A 54 17.30 -26.34 -15.95
CA ASN A 54 18.66 -26.67 -16.36
C ASN A 54 19.22 -25.73 -17.45
N SER A 55 18.35 -25.06 -18.21
CA SER A 55 18.78 -24.09 -19.19
C SER A 55 19.30 -22.79 -18.54
N ILE A 56 18.85 -22.52 -17.32
CA ILE A 56 19.22 -21.32 -16.55
C ILE A 56 20.31 -21.64 -15.52
N ASN A 57 20.15 -22.75 -14.81
CA ASN A 57 21.07 -23.14 -13.74
C ASN A 57 22.49 -23.40 -14.30
N GLY A 58 23.44 -22.57 -13.87
CA GLY A 58 24.84 -22.60 -14.33
C GLY A 58 25.10 -21.85 -15.65
N ASN A 59 24.05 -21.40 -16.39
CA ASN A 59 24.18 -20.74 -17.69
C ASN A 59 23.78 -19.25 -17.67
N ALA A 60 22.97 -18.81 -16.70
CA ALA A 60 22.56 -17.43 -16.50
C ALA A 60 23.32 -16.84 -15.31
N ALA A 61 24.42 -16.16 -15.56
CA ALA A 61 25.36 -15.73 -14.52
C ALA A 61 24.69 -14.82 -13.49
N TYR A 62 23.90 -13.84 -13.95
CA TYR A 62 23.23 -12.90 -13.07
C TYR A 62 22.10 -13.56 -12.27
N LEU A 63 21.22 -14.35 -12.90
CA LEU A 63 20.14 -15.05 -12.20
C LEU A 63 20.68 -16.04 -11.17
N ASN A 64 21.78 -16.75 -11.47
CA ASN A 64 22.41 -17.67 -10.51
C ASN A 64 23.03 -16.90 -9.33
N GLN A 65 23.64 -15.72 -9.57
CA GLN A 65 24.12 -14.84 -8.51
C GLN A 65 22.96 -14.32 -7.66
N LEU A 66 21.85 -13.91 -8.28
CA LEU A 66 20.66 -13.43 -7.58
C LEU A 66 20.08 -14.55 -6.69
N ALA A 67 19.93 -15.76 -7.22
CA ALA A 67 19.43 -16.92 -6.51
C ALA A 67 20.32 -17.30 -5.32
N SER A 68 21.64 -17.23 -5.47
CA SER A 68 22.59 -17.50 -4.38
C SER A 68 22.56 -16.41 -3.30
N SER A 69 22.25 -15.17 -3.68
CA SER A 69 22.17 -14.04 -2.76
C SER A 69 20.85 -13.96 -2.00
N TYR A 70 19.78 -14.50 -2.59
CA TYR A 70 18.42 -14.46 -2.05
C TYR A 70 17.84 -15.89 -1.94
N SER A 71 16.74 -16.20 -2.61
CA SER A 71 16.07 -17.49 -2.45
C SER A 71 15.72 -18.14 -3.79
N LEU A 72 15.91 -19.46 -3.89
CA LEU A 72 15.62 -20.28 -5.06
C LEU A 72 14.62 -21.38 -4.73
N ALA A 73 13.55 -21.50 -5.54
CA ALA A 73 12.69 -22.67 -5.56
C ALA A 73 13.27 -23.70 -6.56
N THR A 74 13.75 -24.82 -6.05
CA THR A 74 14.41 -25.86 -6.89
C THR A 74 13.44 -26.87 -7.48
N ARG A 75 12.16 -26.84 -7.06
CA ARG A 75 11.08 -27.72 -7.54
C ARG A 75 9.82 -26.92 -7.86
N TYR A 76 9.96 -25.93 -8.74
CA TYR A 76 8.83 -25.16 -9.25
C TYR A 76 8.54 -25.61 -10.69
N THR A 77 7.28 -25.97 -10.97
CA THR A 77 6.85 -26.47 -12.28
C THR A 77 5.86 -25.51 -12.95
N ALA A 78 5.96 -25.43 -14.27
CA ALA A 78 4.85 -24.95 -15.10
C ALA A 78 3.61 -25.84 -14.93
N VAL A 79 2.46 -25.37 -15.41
CA VAL A 79 1.21 -26.14 -15.29
C VAL A 79 0.71 -26.68 -16.62
N ASN A 80 1.16 -26.12 -17.75
CA ASN A 80 0.75 -26.56 -19.08
C ASN A 80 1.74 -26.07 -20.16
N HIS A 81 1.43 -26.39 -21.41
CA HIS A 81 1.99 -25.88 -22.65
C HIS A 81 0.87 -25.56 -23.63
N PRO A 82 1.03 -24.53 -24.51
CA PRO A 82 2.10 -23.53 -24.57
C PRO A 82 1.94 -22.40 -23.53
N SER A 83 2.52 -21.21 -23.76
CA SER A 83 2.65 -20.10 -22.81
C SER A 83 1.32 -19.63 -22.21
N LEU A 84 0.28 -19.36 -23.02
CA LEU A 84 -0.97 -18.74 -22.56
C LEU A 84 -1.60 -19.40 -21.32
N PRO A 85 -1.79 -20.73 -21.24
CA PRO A 85 -2.38 -21.34 -20.04
C PRO A 85 -1.56 -21.11 -18.76
N ASN A 86 -0.24 -20.90 -18.84
CA ASN A 86 0.60 -20.57 -17.70
C ASN A 86 0.40 -19.11 -17.22
N TYR A 87 0.25 -18.17 -18.16
CA TYR A 87 -0.13 -16.79 -17.84
C TYR A 87 -1.50 -16.70 -17.18
N LEU A 88 -2.46 -17.47 -17.68
CA LEU A 88 -3.81 -17.55 -17.09
C LEU A 88 -3.75 -18.20 -15.70
N ALA A 89 -2.95 -19.27 -15.52
CA ALA A 89 -2.78 -19.91 -14.22
C ALA A 89 -2.16 -18.98 -13.17
N LEU A 90 -1.19 -18.14 -13.56
CA LEU A 90 -0.57 -17.15 -12.68
C LEU A 90 -1.53 -16.01 -12.32
N SER A 91 -2.40 -15.62 -13.27
CA SER A 91 -3.28 -14.45 -13.10
C SER A 91 -4.69 -14.78 -12.60
N ALA A 92 -5.18 -16.03 -12.79
CA ALA A 92 -6.52 -16.45 -12.40
C ALA A 92 -6.58 -17.82 -11.72
N ALA A 93 -5.45 -18.44 -11.44
CA ALA A 93 -5.34 -19.78 -10.85
C ALA A 93 -6.09 -20.87 -11.65
N ASP A 94 -6.28 -20.65 -12.95
CA ASP A 94 -6.89 -21.64 -13.86
C ASP A 94 -6.28 -21.51 -15.27
N THR A 95 -6.16 -22.61 -15.97
CA THR A 95 -5.82 -22.63 -17.39
C THR A 95 -7.02 -22.49 -18.31
N PHE A 96 -8.23 -22.56 -17.77
CA PHE A 96 -9.53 -22.54 -18.47
C PHE A 96 -9.63 -23.58 -19.60
N GLY A 97 -8.82 -24.65 -19.55
CA GLY A 97 -8.75 -25.64 -20.60
C GLY A 97 -7.98 -25.18 -21.85
N CYS A 98 -7.16 -24.14 -21.75
CA CYS A 98 -6.36 -23.63 -22.87
C CYS A 98 -5.10 -24.47 -23.17
N GLY A 99 -4.94 -25.66 -22.58
CA GLY A 99 -3.82 -26.55 -22.95
C GLY A 99 -3.75 -26.79 -24.45
N GLY A 100 -2.56 -26.59 -25.04
CA GLY A 100 -2.37 -26.68 -26.50
C GLY A 100 -2.83 -25.47 -27.30
N TYR A 101 -3.22 -24.35 -26.65
CA TYR A 101 -3.74 -23.16 -27.34
C TYR A 101 -3.05 -21.86 -26.86
N ASP A 102 -2.67 -21.05 -27.85
CA ASP A 102 -1.88 -19.80 -27.62
C ASP A 102 -2.48 -18.59 -28.38
N GLY A 103 -3.79 -18.58 -28.53
CA GLY A 103 -4.51 -17.61 -29.34
C GLY A 103 -4.94 -16.35 -28.63
N SER A 104 -5.56 -15.46 -29.39
CA SER A 104 -6.00 -14.13 -28.94
C SER A 104 -7.15 -14.19 -27.91
N PRO A 105 -7.36 -13.10 -27.15
CA PRO A 105 -8.49 -12.98 -26.22
C PRO A 105 -9.84 -13.29 -26.89
N ASN A 106 -10.70 -13.99 -26.19
CA ASN A 106 -12.08 -14.33 -26.58
C ASN A 106 -12.20 -14.93 -28.01
N SER A 107 -11.18 -15.66 -28.49
CA SER A 107 -11.13 -16.19 -29.86
C SER A 107 -11.48 -17.66 -29.99
N ASN A 108 -11.57 -18.40 -28.87
CA ASN A 108 -12.06 -19.78 -28.81
C ASN A 108 -12.75 -20.06 -27.47
N SER A 109 -13.21 -21.32 -27.25
CA SER A 109 -13.95 -21.69 -26.04
C SER A 109 -13.17 -21.47 -24.74
N CYS A 110 -11.87 -21.74 -24.71
CA CYS A 110 -11.08 -21.58 -23.49
C CYS A 110 -10.82 -20.09 -23.17
N THR A 111 -10.46 -19.29 -24.17
CA THR A 111 -10.25 -17.84 -23.97
C THR A 111 -11.58 -17.11 -23.71
N ALA A 112 -12.72 -17.63 -24.24
CA ALA A 112 -14.06 -17.13 -23.90
C ALA A 112 -14.44 -17.47 -22.45
N THR A 113 -13.96 -18.59 -21.90
CA THR A 113 -14.13 -18.90 -20.47
C THR A 113 -13.31 -17.96 -19.62
N ALA A 114 -12.03 -17.76 -19.92
CA ALA A 114 -11.16 -16.80 -19.26
C ALA A 114 -11.76 -15.38 -19.29
N TRP A 115 -12.30 -14.97 -20.44
CA TRP A 115 -12.93 -13.67 -20.66
C TRP A 115 -14.00 -13.30 -19.65
N ASN A 116 -14.78 -14.27 -19.16
CA ASN A 116 -15.86 -14.06 -18.20
C ASN A 116 -15.49 -14.49 -16.76
N SER A 117 -14.25 -14.79 -16.50
CA SER A 117 -13.78 -15.30 -15.20
C SER A 117 -13.19 -14.22 -14.34
N GLN A 118 -13.16 -14.47 -13.03
CA GLN A 118 -12.42 -13.63 -12.07
C GLN A 118 -10.93 -13.92 -12.16
N ASN A 119 -10.15 -12.92 -11.74
CA ASN A 119 -8.69 -12.96 -11.75
C ASN A 119 -8.11 -12.36 -10.48
N ILE A 120 -6.79 -12.41 -10.31
CA ILE A 120 -6.12 -11.97 -9.08
C ILE A 120 -6.32 -10.48 -8.79
N VAL A 121 -6.44 -9.64 -9.84
CA VAL A 121 -6.59 -8.20 -9.63
C VAL A 121 -7.99 -7.84 -9.10
N ASP A 122 -9.02 -8.67 -9.33
CA ASP A 122 -10.32 -8.53 -8.68
C ASP A 122 -10.22 -8.70 -7.18
N ARG A 123 -9.45 -9.70 -6.74
CA ARG A 123 -9.19 -9.93 -5.31
C ARG A 123 -8.41 -8.78 -4.69
N ILE A 124 -7.38 -8.29 -5.38
CA ILE A 124 -6.55 -7.16 -4.96
C ILE A 124 -7.41 -5.90 -4.81
N GLU A 125 -8.21 -5.55 -5.81
CA GLU A 125 -9.09 -4.37 -5.76
C GLU A 125 -10.19 -4.50 -4.71
N SER A 126 -10.74 -5.71 -4.49
CA SER A 126 -11.76 -5.93 -3.45
C SER A 126 -11.22 -5.67 -2.04
N ALA A 127 -9.91 -5.82 -1.84
CA ALA A 127 -9.21 -5.45 -0.61
C ALA A 127 -8.75 -3.98 -0.60
N SER A 128 -9.15 -3.18 -1.58
CA SER A 128 -8.72 -1.78 -1.78
C SER A 128 -7.20 -1.63 -1.97
N LEU A 129 -6.54 -2.69 -2.44
CA LEU A 129 -5.15 -2.67 -2.87
C LEU A 129 -5.06 -2.30 -4.36
N THR A 130 -3.87 -1.94 -4.82
CA THR A 130 -3.63 -1.44 -6.17
C THR A 130 -2.80 -2.40 -7.00
N TRP A 131 -2.96 -2.35 -8.33
CA TRP A 131 -2.18 -3.15 -9.27
C TRP A 131 -1.83 -2.37 -10.53
N LYS A 132 -0.78 -2.81 -11.23
CA LYS A 132 -0.39 -2.28 -12.54
C LYS A 132 0.41 -3.34 -13.32
N GLY A 133 0.12 -3.46 -14.63
CA GLY A 133 0.86 -4.29 -15.58
C GLY A 133 1.75 -3.44 -16.48
N TYR A 134 2.97 -3.87 -16.70
CA TYR A 134 3.97 -3.24 -17.53
C TYR A 134 4.38 -4.22 -18.64
N MET A 135 4.12 -3.87 -19.90
CA MET A 135 4.36 -4.75 -21.03
C MET A 135 5.38 -4.11 -21.98
N GLU A 136 6.58 -4.69 -22.03
CA GLU A 136 7.60 -4.16 -22.95
C GLU A 136 7.16 -4.23 -24.41
N SER A 137 7.48 -3.19 -25.16
CA SER A 137 7.15 -3.05 -26.58
C SER A 137 5.67 -3.02 -26.93
N MET A 138 4.76 -2.94 -25.94
CA MET A 138 3.33 -2.73 -26.17
C MET A 138 3.09 -1.35 -26.78
N PRO A 139 2.28 -1.21 -27.88
CA PRO A 139 2.14 0.07 -28.59
C PRO A 139 1.35 1.14 -27.83
N SER A 140 0.39 0.73 -27.02
CA SER A 140 -0.51 1.62 -26.27
C SER A 140 -1.11 0.87 -25.07
N ASN A 141 -1.66 1.59 -24.11
CA ASN A 141 -2.32 0.96 -22.96
C ASN A 141 -3.35 -0.08 -23.41
N CYS A 142 -3.33 -1.23 -22.73
CA CYS A 142 -4.33 -2.29 -22.92
C CYS A 142 -4.43 -2.80 -24.39
N TYR A 143 -3.32 -2.81 -25.09
CA TYR A 143 -3.27 -3.27 -26.49
C TYR A 143 -3.43 -4.79 -26.53
N ASN A 144 -4.42 -5.29 -27.25
CA ASN A 144 -4.87 -6.69 -27.20
C ASN A 144 -4.58 -7.49 -28.48
N GLN A 145 -3.55 -7.11 -29.24
CA GLN A 145 -3.09 -7.79 -30.45
C GLN A 145 -1.57 -7.92 -30.44
N ASN A 146 -1.02 -8.75 -31.31
CA ASN A 146 0.44 -8.81 -31.49
C ASN A 146 0.98 -7.57 -32.18
N SER A 147 2.16 -7.10 -31.78
CA SER A 147 2.85 -5.96 -32.40
C SER A 147 4.37 -6.03 -32.17
N GLY A 148 5.12 -6.34 -33.24
CA GLY A 148 6.57 -6.46 -33.12
C GLY A 148 6.97 -7.50 -32.08
N ASN A 149 7.77 -7.09 -31.10
CA ASN A 149 8.23 -7.94 -30.01
C ASN A 149 7.23 -8.06 -28.83
N TYR A 150 6.08 -7.38 -28.88
CA TYR A 150 4.97 -7.60 -27.95
C TYR A 150 4.03 -8.64 -28.54
N VAL A 151 3.70 -9.67 -27.75
CA VAL A 151 2.71 -10.69 -28.12
C VAL A 151 1.62 -10.75 -27.07
N VAL A 152 0.38 -10.75 -27.53
CA VAL A 152 -0.81 -10.64 -26.66
C VAL A 152 -0.93 -11.80 -25.66
N ARG A 153 -0.49 -13.01 -26.03
CA ARG A 153 -0.52 -14.19 -25.16
C ARG A 153 0.34 -14.05 -23.89
N HIS A 154 1.31 -13.11 -23.89
CA HIS A 154 2.15 -12.80 -22.73
C HIS A 154 1.60 -11.66 -21.86
N ASP A 155 0.41 -11.14 -22.17
CA ASP A 155 -0.33 -10.17 -21.37
C ASP A 155 -1.64 -10.80 -20.86
N PRO A 156 -1.67 -11.42 -19.67
CA PRO A 156 -2.85 -12.12 -19.22
C PRO A 156 -4.04 -11.19 -18.96
N PHE A 157 -3.79 -9.94 -18.65
CA PHE A 157 -4.83 -9.00 -18.20
C PHE A 157 -5.81 -8.62 -19.32
N VAL A 158 -5.37 -8.67 -20.57
CA VAL A 158 -6.27 -8.40 -21.72
C VAL A 158 -7.20 -9.58 -22.06
N TYR A 159 -7.08 -10.70 -21.35
CA TYR A 159 -7.97 -11.85 -21.49
C TYR A 159 -9.22 -11.78 -20.60
N TYR A 160 -9.41 -10.71 -19.82
CA TYR A 160 -10.55 -10.55 -18.91
C TYR A 160 -11.41 -9.35 -19.32
N ASN A 161 -12.71 -9.65 -19.56
CA ASN A 161 -13.69 -8.66 -20.03
C ASN A 161 -13.84 -7.46 -19.08
N ASP A 162 -13.87 -7.73 -17.79
CA ASP A 162 -14.00 -6.72 -16.75
C ASP A 162 -12.80 -5.77 -16.65
N ILE A 163 -11.65 -6.16 -17.20
CA ILE A 163 -10.47 -5.29 -17.36
C ILE A 163 -10.58 -4.47 -18.63
N VAL A 164 -10.73 -5.12 -19.79
CA VAL A 164 -10.65 -4.43 -21.09
C VAL A 164 -11.84 -3.52 -21.38
N THR A 165 -13.01 -3.79 -20.80
CA THR A 165 -14.20 -2.93 -20.94
C THR A 165 -14.27 -1.82 -19.88
N ASN A 166 -13.42 -1.87 -18.85
CA ASN A 166 -13.31 -0.83 -17.84
C ASN A 166 -12.08 0.04 -18.11
N GLN A 167 -12.31 1.28 -18.59
CA GLN A 167 -11.23 2.18 -18.98
C GLN A 167 -10.22 2.44 -17.84
N ALA A 168 -10.67 2.53 -16.59
CA ALA A 168 -9.78 2.76 -15.46
C ALA A 168 -8.85 1.55 -15.20
N ARG A 169 -9.35 0.33 -15.37
CA ARG A 169 -8.55 -0.90 -15.27
C ARG A 169 -7.65 -1.06 -16.50
N CYS A 170 -8.19 -0.87 -17.70
CA CYS A 170 -7.45 -0.93 -18.96
C CYS A 170 -6.24 0.02 -18.94
N ASN A 171 -6.38 1.23 -18.40
CA ASN A 171 -5.29 2.19 -18.24
C ASN A 171 -4.20 1.76 -17.24
N ARG A 172 -4.38 0.67 -16.50
CA ARG A 172 -3.36 0.10 -15.61
C ARG A 172 -2.43 -0.89 -16.33
N ILE A 173 -2.75 -1.27 -17.56
CA ILE A 173 -1.88 -2.07 -18.42
C ILE A 173 -1.16 -1.08 -19.33
N VAL A 174 0.12 -0.85 -19.07
CA VAL A 174 0.88 0.23 -19.73
C VAL A 174 2.05 -0.31 -20.54
N PRO A 175 2.43 0.36 -21.63
CA PRO A 175 3.71 0.11 -22.27
C PRO A 175 4.87 0.27 -21.30
N ALA A 176 5.85 -0.62 -21.36
CA ALA A 176 7.15 -0.46 -20.73
C ALA A 176 8.22 -0.23 -21.79
N THR A 177 9.14 0.68 -21.53
CA THR A 177 10.23 0.99 -22.44
C THR A 177 11.25 -0.14 -22.45
N ALA A 178 11.40 -0.79 -23.58
CA ALA A 178 12.24 -1.98 -23.74
C ALA A 178 13.64 -1.80 -23.15
N SER A 179 14.10 -2.79 -22.41
CA SER A 179 15.41 -2.89 -21.76
C SER A 179 15.70 -1.85 -20.65
N THR A 180 14.76 -0.97 -20.35
CA THR A 180 14.94 0.03 -19.29
C THR A 180 13.84 0.02 -18.23
N ASP A 181 12.61 -0.35 -18.65
CA ASP A 181 11.41 -0.44 -17.81
C ASP A 181 11.22 0.81 -16.93
N VAL A 182 11.51 1.96 -17.53
CA VAL A 182 11.56 3.24 -16.81
C VAL A 182 10.24 3.58 -16.15
N GLU A 183 9.11 3.12 -16.70
CA GLU A 183 7.77 3.31 -16.17
C GLU A 183 7.62 2.58 -14.81
N LEU A 184 8.03 1.30 -14.73
CA LEU A 184 8.06 0.55 -13.49
C LEU A 184 9.05 1.17 -12.49
N ILE A 185 10.26 1.52 -12.94
CA ILE A 185 11.30 2.08 -12.07
C ILE A 185 10.86 3.44 -11.48
N ASN A 186 10.20 4.29 -12.27
CA ASN A 186 9.65 5.56 -11.79
C ASN A 186 8.53 5.33 -10.76
N ASP A 187 7.63 4.39 -11.01
CA ASP A 187 6.56 4.07 -10.06
C ASP A 187 7.10 3.53 -8.72
N LEU A 188 8.20 2.77 -8.75
CA LEU A 188 8.89 2.30 -7.55
C LEU A 188 9.63 3.40 -6.77
N GLY A 189 9.59 4.65 -7.25
CA GLY A 189 10.20 5.81 -6.60
C GLY A 189 9.50 6.27 -5.33
N SER A 190 8.20 5.99 -5.16
CA SER A 190 7.44 6.41 -3.97
C SER A 190 6.19 5.56 -3.73
N THR A 191 5.68 5.59 -2.49
CA THR A 191 4.42 4.93 -2.11
C THR A 191 3.18 5.57 -2.75
N SER A 192 3.29 6.77 -3.30
CA SER A 192 2.19 7.44 -4.00
C SER A 192 2.05 7.01 -5.46
N THR A 193 3.10 6.41 -6.04
CA THR A 193 3.14 5.96 -7.44
C THR A 193 3.16 4.44 -7.56
N ALA A 194 3.79 3.73 -6.62
CA ALA A 194 3.88 2.28 -6.62
C ALA A 194 2.52 1.63 -6.34
N SER A 195 2.18 0.61 -7.13
CA SER A 195 1.06 -0.28 -6.83
C SER A 195 1.50 -1.43 -5.91
N ASN A 196 0.56 -1.99 -5.12
CA ASN A 196 0.85 -3.14 -4.28
C ASN A 196 1.27 -4.36 -5.09
N PHE A 197 0.60 -4.61 -6.22
CA PHE A 197 0.93 -5.66 -7.17
C PHE A 197 1.36 -5.06 -8.51
N MET A 198 2.55 -5.40 -8.95
CA MET A 198 3.16 -4.95 -10.19
C MET A 198 3.64 -6.16 -11.00
N TRP A 199 3.22 -6.21 -12.25
CA TRP A 199 3.56 -7.29 -13.17
C TRP A 199 4.35 -6.74 -14.34
N LEU A 200 5.50 -7.29 -14.63
CA LEU A 200 6.33 -6.96 -15.78
C LEU A 200 6.46 -8.17 -16.71
N THR A 201 6.04 -7.99 -17.96
CA THR A 201 6.35 -8.92 -19.04
C THR A 201 7.38 -8.27 -19.95
N PRO A 202 8.64 -8.76 -19.99
CA PRO A 202 9.61 -8.32 -20.98
C PRO A 202 9.17 -8.73 -22.39
N ASN A 203 9.73 -8.10 -23.42
CA ASN A 203 9.43 -8.45 -24.80
C ASN A 203 10.11 -9.77 -25.23
N LEU A 204 9.69 -10.33 -26.37
CA LEU A 204 10.14 -11.64 -26.88
C LEU A 204 11.66 -11.86 -26.89
N CYS A 205 12.48 -10.82 -26.89
CA CYS A 205 13.93 -10.96 -26.81
C CYS A 205 14.43 -10.90 -25.35
N ASN A 206 13.93 -9.95 -24.56
CA ASN A 206 14.34 -9.75 -23.19
C ASN A 206 13.82 -10.86 -22.26
N ASP A 207 12.68 -11.48 -22.58
CA ASP A 207 12.10 -12.62 -21.84
C ASP A 207 12.80 -13.96 -22.12
N MET A 208 13.72 -14.02 -23.09
CA MET A 208 14.44 -15.20 -23.61
C MET A 208 13.63 -16.08 -24.59
N HIS A 209 12.42 -15.72 -24.99
CA HIS A 209 11.64 -16.51 -25.94
C HIS A 209 12.38 -16.63 -27.28
N ASP A 210 12.60 -15.53 -27.98
CA ASP A 210 13.24 -15.48 -29.29
C ASP A 210 14.77 -15.29 -29.22
N CYS A 211 15.30 -14.90 -28.05
CA CYS A 211 16.71 -14.63 -27.85
C CYS A 211 17.37 -15.61 -26.89
N SER A 212 18.69 -15.56 -26.80
CA SER A 212 19.46 -16.46 -25.95
C SER A 212 19.31 -16.15 -24.46
N VAL A 213 19.56 -17.14 -23.60
CA VAL A 213 19.66 -16.96 -22.16
C VAL A 213 20.60 -15.82 -21.78
N ALA A 214 21.74 -15.69 -22.47
CA ALA A 214 22.69 -14.62 -22.18
C ALA A 214 22.12 -13.21 -22.41
N ILE A 215 21.22 -13.02 -23.39
CA ILE A 215 20.58 -11.74 -23.67
C ILE A 215 19.58 -11.40 -22.58
N GLY A 216 18.69 -12.32 -22.21
CA GLY A 216 17.74 -12.08 -21.14
C GLY A 216 18.40 -11.98 -19.77
N ASP A 217 19.47 -12.73 -19.49
CA ASP A 217 20.24 -12.60 -18.25
C ASP A 217 20.94 -11.23 -18.15
N ASN A 218 21.47 -10.73 -19.28
CA ASN A 218 22.00 -9.37 -19.36
C ASN A 218 20.92 -8.31 -19.13
N TYR A 219 19.72 -8.47 -19.72
CA TYR A 219 18.58 -7.60 -19.45
C TYR A 219 18.24 -7.57 -17.96
N LEU A 220 18.05 -8.72 -17.32
CA LEU A 220 17.77 -8.81 -15.89
C LEU A 220 18.88 -8.17 -15.05
N SER A 221 20.15 -8.29 -15.45
CA SER A 221 21.29 -7.67 -14.76
C SER A 221 21.24 -6.15 -14.75
N GLN A 222 20.49 -5.52 -15.66
CA GLN A 222 20.32 -4.08 -15.75
C GLN A 222 19.07 -3.58 -15.03
N VAL A 223 17.97 -4.33 -15.09
CA VAL A 223 16.66 -3.92 -14.54
C VAL A 223 16.51 -4.29 -13.07
N VAL A 224 16.82 -5.53 -12.69
CA VAL A 224 16.64 -6.01 -11.31
C VAL A 224 17.41 -5.21 -10.27
N PRO A 225 18.67 -4.78 -10.49
CA PRO A 225 19.36 -3.91 -9.53
C PRO A 225 18.69 -2.54 -9.35
N LYS A 226 18.01 -2.00 -10.37
CA LYS A 226 17.26 -0.75 -10.24
C LYS A 226 16.00 -0.97 -9.38
N ILE A 227 15.27 -2.06 -9.61
CA ILE A 227 14.13 -2.47 -8.78
C ILE A 227 14.57 -2.60 -7.32
N LEU A 228 15.58 -3.41 -7.04
CA LEU A 228 16.05 -3.69 -5.68
C LEU A 228 16.62 -2.45 -4.96
N ARG A 229 17.11 -1.45 -5.70
CA ARG A 229 17.60 -0.17 -5.14
C ARG A 229 16.54 0.93 -5.10
N SER A 230 15.35 0.71 -5.60
CA SER A 230 14.26 1.70 -5.56
C SER A 230 13.82 2.02 -4.13
N ASN A 231 13.19 3.18 -3.94
CA ASN A 231 12.72 3.59 -2.61
C ASN A 231 11.75 2.57 -1.99
N ILE A 232 10.87 1.98 -2.80
CA ILE A 232 9.95 0.94 -2.32
C ILE A 232 10.71 -0.27 -1.76
N PHE A 233 11.70 -0.79 -2.49
CA PHE A 233 12.46 -1.97 -2.04
C PHE A 233 13.42 -1.67 -0.90
N GLN A 234 13.83 -0.42 -0.69
CA GLN A 234 14.72 -0.03 0.40
C GLN A 234 13.97 0.34 1.67
N MET A 235 12.75 0.89 1.56
CA MET A 235 12.05 1.50 2.68
C MET A 235 10.77 0.77 3.09
N GLN A 236 10.27 -0.15 2.24
CA GLN A 236 9.02 -0.87 2.47
C GLN A 236 9.25 -2.39 2.48
N LYS A 237 8.24 -3.14 2.92
CA LYS A 237 8.22 -4.60 2.79
C LYS A 237 7.95 -4.95 1.33
N ALA A 238 8.99 -5.17 0.54
CA ALA A 238 8.89 -5.43 -0.89
C ALA A 238 9.55 -6.75 -1.29
N ALA A 239 8.87 -7.50 -2.16
CA ALA A 239 9.33 -8.74 -2.75
C ALA A 239 9.32 -8.67 -4.28
N LEU A 240 10.31 -9.29 -4.90
CA LEU A 240 10.43 -9.52 -6.33
C LEU A 240 10.38 -11.03 -6.57
N LEU A 241 9.49 -11.46 -7.47
CA LEU A 241 9.46 -12.80 -8.03
C LEU A 241 9.95 -12.74 -9.47
N ILE A 242 10.92 -13.60 -9.83
CA ILE A 242 11.30 -13.86 -11.22
C ILE A 242 11.05 -15.34 -11.47
N THR A 243 10.22 -15.67 -12.44
CA THR A 243 9.93 -17.05 -12.84
C THR A 243 9.78 -17.14 -14.35
N PHE A 244 9.70 -18.36 -14.86
CA PHE A 244 9.43 -18.65 -16.26
C PHE A 244 8.04 -19.25 -16.38
N ASP A 245 7.38 -18.97 -17.48
CA ASP A 245 6.05 -19.50 -17.78
C ASP A 245 6.07 -21.01 -17.95
N GLU A 246 7.01 -21.50 -18.75
CA GLU A 246 7.24 -22.93 -19.02
C GLU A 246 8.71 -23.22 -19.37
N GLY A 247 9.07 -24.49 -19.42
CA GLY A 247 10.36 -24.92 -19.95
C GLY A 247 10.30 -25.19 -21.45
N THR A 248 11.26 -25.97 -21.93
CA THR A 248 11.34 -26.39 -23.34
C THR A 248 10.77 -27.79 -23.57
N ALA A 249 10.46 -28.53 -22.51
CA ALA A 249 9.88 -29.86 -22.60
C ALA A 249 8.36 -29.77 -22.69
N THR A 250 7.74 -30.73 -23.41
CA THR A 250 6.29 -30.86 -23.49
C THR A 250 5.71 -31.66 -22.30
N SER A 251 6.47 -31.81 -21.23
CA SER A 251 6.10 -32.61 -20.05
C SER A 251 5.71 -31.68 -18.89
N LEU A 252 4.59 -31.98 -18.25
CA LEU A 252 4.12 -31.29 -17.02
C LEU A 252 5.08 -31.46 -15.82
N SER A 253 6.15 -32.25 -15.93
CA SER A 253 7.22 -32.36 -14.94
C SER A 253 8.36 -31.37 -15.20
N ASP A 254 8.24 -30.49 -16.16
CA ASP A 254 9.30 -29.55 -16.52
C ASP A 254 9.46 -28.47 -15.43
N LEU A 255 10.64 -28.48 -14.82
CA LEU A 255 10.99 -27.50 -13.79
C LEU A 255 11.41 -26.19 -14.44
N VAL A 256 10.94 -25.09 -13.89
CA VAL A 256 11.34 -23.73 -14.27
C VAL A 256 12.10 -23.04 -13.15
N TYR A 257 12.98 -22.11 -13.52
CA TYR A 257 13.87 -21.42 -12.58
C TYR A 257 13.12 -20.28 -11.91
N THR A 258 12.93 -20.36 -10.59
CA THR A 258 12.10 -19.40 -9.84
C THR A 258 12.85 -18.82 -8.66
N VAL A 259 13.04 -17.49 -8.68
CA VAL A 259 13.82 -16.74 -7.70
C VAL A 259 12.92 -15.72 -6.98
N TRP A 260 13.02 -15.70 -5.65
CA TRP A 260 12.52 -14.60 -4.83
C TRP A 260 13.68 -13.70 -4.41
N ALA A 261 13.51 -12.38 -4.47
CA ALA A 261 14.48 -11.37 -4.04
C ALA A 261 13.78 -10.18 -3.36
N GLY A 262 14.51 -9.42 -2.57
CA GLY A 262 13.94 -8.23 -1.90
C GLY A 262 14.26 -8.14 -0.42
N SER A 263 13.82 -7.05 0.21
CA SER A 263 14.14 -6.75 1.61
C SER A 263 13.59 -7.76 2.61
N VAL A 264 12.46 -8.37 2.28
CA VAL A 264 11.75 -9.33 3.14
C VAL A 264 12.05 -10.80 2.80
N VAL A 265 12.88 -11.04 1.80
CA VAL A 265 13.20 -12.39 1.33
C VAL A 265 14.43 -12.95 2.05
N LYS A 266 14.38 -14.21 2.43
CA LYS A 266 15.51 -14.91 3.05
C LYS A 266 16.74 -14.88 2.15
N ARG A 267 17.91 -14.79 2.75
CA ARG A 267 19.20 -14.81 2.05
C ARG A 267 19.79 -16.20 2.01
N GLY A 268 20.36 -16.59 0.85
CA GLY A 268 21.03 -17.87 0.68
C GLY A 268 20.13 -19.08 0.94
N TYR A 269 18.82 -18.95 0.68
CA TYR A 269 17.83 -19.98 0.99
C TYR A 269 17.42 -20.74 -0.26
N GLN A 270 17.30 -22.05 -0.17
CA GLN A 270 16.77 -22.90 -1.24
C GLN A 270 15.67 -23.80 -0.70
N SER A 271 14.58 -23.92 -1.44
CA SER A 271 13.47 -24.80 -1.14
C SER A 271 13.38 -25.94 -2.15
N ALA A 272 13.17 -27.15 -1.64
CA ALA A 272 12.83 -28.34 -2.42
C ALA A 272 11.35 -28.73 -2.30
N VAL A 273 10.51 -27.85 -1.74
CA VAL A 273 9.05 -28.02 -1.74
C VAL A 273 8.53 -27.88 -3.18
N ALA A 274 7.57 -28.73 -3.55
CA ALA A 274 6.96 -28.68 -4.86
C ALA A 274 6.00 -27.47 -4.96
N TYR A 275 6.26 -26.60 -5.93
CA TYR A 275 5.45 -25.43 -6.24
C TYR A 275 5.05 -25.41 -7.71
N SER A 276 4.05 -24.61 -8.04
CA SER A 276 3.61 -24.34 -9.41
C SER A 276 3.10 -22.89 -9.54
N HIS A 277 2.62 -22.52 -10.71
CA HIS A 277 1.99 -21.21 -10.93
C HIS A 277 0.81 -20.95 -9.98
N TYR A 278 0.04 -21.96 -9.60
CA TYR A 278 -1.01 -21.84 -8.60
C TYR A 278 -0.48 -21.47 -7.21
N SER A 279 0.77 -21.84 -6.90
CA SER A 279 1.42 -21.47 -5.64
C SER A 279 1.69 -19.96 -5.55
N VAL A 280 1.89 -19.27 -6.69
CA VAL A 280 2.07 -17.81 -6.70
C VAL A 280 0.77 -17.11 -6.35
N ALA A 281 -0.35 -17.48 -7.00
CA ALA A 281 -1.68 -16.95 -6.64
C ALA A 281 -1.97 -17.20 -5.16
N ARG A 282 -1.76 -18.44 -4.68
CA ARG A 282 -1.93 -18.80 -3.26
C ARG A 282 -1.05 -17.98 -2.31
N THR A 283 0.16 -17.62 -2.73
CA THR A 283 1.08 -16.81 -1.93
C THR A 283 0.58 -15.37 -1.78
N ILE A 284 0.10 -14.78 -2.87
CA ILE A 284 -0.49 -13.43 -2.88
C ILE A 284 -1.73 -13.39 -1.99
N GLU A 285 -2.63 -14.36 -2.14
CA GLU A 285 -3.85 -14.49 -1.35
C GLU A 285 -3.55 -14.64 0.14
N SER A 286 -2.62 -15.51 0.49
CA SER A 286 -2.19 -15.70 1.87
C SER A 286 -1.54 -14.46 2.47
N ALA A 287 -0.69 -13.78 1.69
CA ALA A 287 0.00 -12.58 2.14
C ALA A 287 -0.96 -11.43 2.45
N TRP A 288 -1.98 -11.25 1.64
CA TRP A 288 -2.91 -10.13 1.74
C TRP A 288 -4.28 -10.51 2.28
N ASN A 289 -4.43 -11.73 2.80
CA ASN A 289 -5.67 -12.27 3.35
C ASN A 289 -6.84 -12.16 2.36
N LEU A 290 -6.59 -12.53 1.10
CA LEU A 290 -7.58 -12.55 0.03
C LEU A 290 -8.24 -13.93 -0.05
N PRO A 291 -9.51 -14.01 -0.45
CA PRO A 291 -10.14 -15.30 -0.76
C PRO A 291 -9.51 -15.91 -2.01
N THR A 292 -9.44 -17.24 -2.06
CA THR A 292 -8.95 -17.98 -3.23
C THR A 292 -9.82 -17.77 -4.46
N LEU A 293 -9.24 -17.92 -5.64
CA LEU A 293 -9.92 -17.80 -6.92
C LEU A 293 -10.61 -19.10 -7.31
N THR A 294 -9.90 -20.22 -7.16
CA THR A 294 -10.33 -21.55 -7.63
C THR A 294 -9.98 -22.64 -6.61
N THR A 295 -10.26 -23.89 -6.95
CA THR A 295 -9.77 -25.04 -6.18
C THR A 295 -8.29 -25.34 -6.40
N ASN A 296 -7.69 -24.85 -7.50
CA ASN A 296 -6.28 -25.09 -7.80
C ASN A 296 -5.37 -24.32 -6.83
N ASP A 297 -5.61 -23.02 -6.66
CA ASP A 297 -4.86 -22.18 -5.70
C ASP A 297 -5.22 -22.52 -4.25
N ALA A 298 -6.52 -22.84 -3.97
CA ALA A 298 -6.92 -23.28 -2.64
C ALA A 298 -6.17 -24.53 -2.18
N SER A 299 -5.82 -25.43 -3.12
CA SER A 299 -5.08 -26.67 -2.86
C SER A 299 -3.55 -26.50 -2.96
N ALA A 300 -3.09 -25.39 -3.52
CA ALA A 300 -1.67 -25.16 -3.73
C ALA A 300 -0.95 -24.75 -2.43
N THR A 301 0.31 -25.13 -2.32
CA THR A 301 1.17 -24.70 -1.22
C THR A 301 1.62 -23.25 -1.45
N ALA A 302 1.33 -22.36 -0.50
CA ALA A 302 1.85 -21.00 -0.52
C ALA A 302 3.37 -21.00 -0.28
N MET A 303 4.08 -20.10 -0.97
CA MET A 303 5.54 -19.98 -0.91
C MET A 303 6.02 -19.14 0.29
N THR A 304 5.34 -19.24 1.43
CA THR A 304 5.58 -18.38 2.61
C THR A 304 6.94 -18.60 3.25
N GLU A 305 7.54 -19.78 3.07
CA GLU A 305 8.85 -20.11 3.64
C GLU A 305 10.02 -19.28 3.06
N PHE A 306 9.82 -18.61 1.91
CA PHE A 306 10.83 -17.76 1.30
C PHE A 306 11.01 -16.42 2.01
N PHE A 307 10.03 -16.03 2.82
CA PHE A 307 10.06 -14.74 3.47
C PHE A 307 10.66 -14.84 4.88
N THR A 308 11.37 -13.80 5.26
CA THR A 308 11.70 -13.60 6.67
C THR A 308 10.37 -13.38 7.40
N SER A 309 10.17 -14.08 8.52
CA SER A 309 9.04 -13.70 9.38
C SER A 309 9.11 -12.18 9.57
N PRO A 310 8.01 -11.43 9.45
CA PRO A 310 8.04 -10.03 9.82
C PRO A 310 8.70 -10.02 11.20
N GLN A 311 9.88 -9.39 11.31
CA GLN A 311 10.42 -9.13 12.63
C GLN A 311 9.44 -8.12 13.20
N GLN A 312 8.46 -8.66 13.90
CA GLN A 312 7.44 -7.88 14.58
C GLN A 312 8.22 -6.94 15.48
N SER A 313 8.30 -5.69 15.09
CA SER A 313 8.92 -4.68 15.96
C SER A 313 8.23 -4.80 17.30
N ALA A 314 9.01 -4.83 18.37
CA ALA A 314 8.46 -4.92 19.72
C ALA A 314 7.35 -3.86 19.87
N LEU A 315 6.22 -4.27 20.45
CA LEU A 315 5.13 -3.35 20.72
C LEU A 315 5.65 -2.16 21.51
N GLN A 316 5.34 -0.96 21.06
CA GLN A 316 5.67 0.30 21.71
C GLN A 316 4.41 1.09 21.97
N ALA A 317 4.35 1.73 23.13
CA ALA A 317 3.27 2.60 23.57
C ALA A 317 3.78 4.02 23.73
N SER A 318 2.96 5.01 23.36
CA SER A 318 3.16 6.42 23.70
C SER A 318 1.80 7.11 23.78
N PHE A 319 1.75 8.28 24.41
CA PHE A 319 0.55 9.12 24.36
C PHE A 319 0.90 10.60 24.34
N SER A 320 -0.02 11.40 23.83
CA SER A 320 -0.05 12.84 23.98
C SER A 320 -1.20 13.26 24.90
N MET A 321 -1.08 14.46 25.49
CA MET A 321 -2.14 15.03 26.33
C MET A 321 -2.37 16.51 25.97
N SER A 322 -3.61 16.99 26.13
CA SER A 322 -3.98 18.39 25.80
C SER A 322 -3.35 19.41 26.77
N GLY A 323 -2.78 18.97 27.87
CA GLY A 323 -2.03 19.78 28.83
C GLY A 323 -1.44 18.92 29.93
N ASN A 324 -0.25 19.29 30.43
CA ASN A 324 0.47 18.59 31.51
C ASN A 324 0.59 19.42 32.80
N ASN A 325 0.14 20.69 32.76
CA ASN A 325 0.06 21.56 33.92
C ASN A 325 -1.34 22.20 33.91
N VAL A 326 -2.23 21.68 34.72
CA VAL A 326 -3.67 21.96 34.67
C VAL A 326 -4.20 22.30 36.04
N ARG A 327 -5.45 22.82 36.11
CA ARG A 327 -6.14 23.10 37.36
C ARG A 327 -6.98 21.89 37.82
N THR A 328 -7.28 21.81 39.07
CA THR A 328 -8.25 20.82 39.61
C THR A 328 -9.58 20.92 38.84
N ALA A 329 -10.21 19.76 38.59
CA ALA A 329 -11.43 19.58 37.79
C ALA A 329 -11.35 19.96 36.32
N GLN A 330 -10.18 20.37 35.80
CA GLN A 330 -9.97 20.62 34.39
C GLN A 330 -9.81 19.29 33.62
N GLY A 331 -10.64 19.09 32.60
CA GLY A 331 -10.54 17.92 31.72
C GLY A 331 -9.28 17.95 30.85
N ILE A 332 -8.58 16.83 30.83
CA ILE A 332 -7.40 16.58 29.95
C ILE A 332 -7.78 15.46 29.00
N THR A 333 -7.58 15.68 27.70
CA THR A 333 -7.69 14.63 26.69
C THR A 333 -6.35 13.92 26.57
N PHE A 334 -6.35 12.60 26.74
CA PHE A 334 -5.21 11.71 26.50
C PHE A 334 -5.46 10.96 25.21
N THR A 335 -4.47 10.92 24.31
CA THR A 335 -4.54 10.22 23.02
C THR A 335 -3.37 9.26 22.90
N ALA A 336 -3.68 7.96 22.86
CA ALA A 336 -2.71 6.88 22.76
C ALA A 336 -2.22 6.68 21.32
N THR A 337 -0.97 6.26 21.20
CA THR A 337 -0.36 5.76 19.95
C THR A 337 0.34 4.45 20.26
N ALA A 338 0.10 3.42 19.43
CA ALA A 338 0.79 2.13 19.49
C ALA A 338 1.52 1.88 18.15
N ASN A 339 2.74 1.37 18.22
CA ASN A 339 3.54 0.98 17.06
C ASN A 339 4.16 -0.40 17.30
N GLY A 340 4.34 -1.19 16.24
CA GLY A 340 4.80 -2.58 16.38
C GLY A 340 3.74 -3.49 17.01
N GLY A 341 4.11 -4.69 17.42
CA GLY A 341 3.15 -5.69 17.91
C GLY A 341 2.11 -6.10 16.85
N THR A 342 1.12 -6.90 17.24
CA THR A 342 0.06 -7.42 16.36
C THR A 342 -1.26 -6.70 16.61
N PRO A 343 -1.75 -5.81 15.72
CA PRO A 343 -3.06 -5.18 15.87
C PRO A 343 -4.22 -6.22 15.79
N PRO A 344 -5.42 -5.87 16.29
CA PRO A 344 -5.78 -4.62 16.96
C PRO A 344 -5.19 -4.50 18.36
N TYR A 345 -5.11 -3.23 18.85
CA TYR A 345 -4.54 -2.93 20.16
C TYR A 345 -5.62 -2.61 21.17
N PHE A 346 -5.39 -3.03 22.43
CA PHE A 346 -6.21 -2.70 23.58
C PHE A 346 -5.45 -1.70 24.45
N TYR A 347 -6.13 -0.63 24.87
CA TYR A 347 -5.55 0.49 25.61
C TYR A 347 -6.16 0.56 27.01
N ASN A 348 -5.31 0.47 28.03
CA ASN A 348 -5.69 0.61 29.43
C ASN A 348 -4.91 1.75 30.08
N TRP A 349 -5.61 2.58 30.83
CA TRP A 349 -5.06 3.75 31.50
C TRP A 349 -5.18 3.62 33.00
N THR A 350 -4.13 4.10 33.70
CA THR A 350 -4.15 4.43 35.11
C THR A 350 -3.72 5.87 35.28
N PHE A 351 -4.50 6.69 36.01
CA PHE A 351 -4.23 8.13 36.08
C PHE A 351 -3.41 8.51 37.31
N GLY A 352 -3.07 7.57 38.19
CA GLY A 352 -2.28 7.81 39.40
C GLY A 352 -3.06 8.38 40.56
N ASP A 353 -4.34 8.68 40.40
CA ASP A 353 -5.28 9.16 41.43
C ASP A 353 -6.27 8.07 41.88
N GLY A 354 -6.04 6.81 41.48
CA GLY A 354 -6.90 5.66 41.74
C GLY A 354 -7.92 5.39 40.61
N ASN A 355 -8.07 6.30 39.67
CA ASN A 355 -8.97 6.11 38.53
C ASN A 355 -8.26 5.40 37.39
N THR A 356 -9.06 4.69 36.57
CA THR A 356 -8.62 3.96 35.39
C THR A 356 -9.54 4.27 34.20
N GLY A 357 -9.10 3.88 32.98
CA GLY A 357 -9.90 4.03 31.78
C GLY A 357 -9.44 3.15 30.65
N THR A 358 -10.20 3.09 29.55
CA THR A 358 -9.89 2.29 28.37
C THR A 358 -10.14 3.08 27.09
N GLY A 359 -9.51 2.64 25.97
CA GLY A 359 -9.68 3.24 24.64
C GLY A 359 -8.50 4.08 24.20
N SER A 360 -8.41 4.31 22.88
CA SER A 360 -7.31 5.06 22.25
C SER A 360 -7.37 6.57 22.55
N SER A 361 -8.52 7.09 22.97
CA SER A 361 -8.69 8.47 23.42
C SER A 361 -9.63 8.52 24.60
N ILE A 362 -9.24 9.26 25.65
CA ILE A 362 -10.02 9.37 26.89
C ILE A 362 -9.83 10.76 27.51
N VAL A 363 -10.88 11.27 28.15
CA VAL A 363 -10.83 12.51 28.94
C VAL A 363 -10.83 12.15 30.42
N HIS A 364 -9.88 12.71 31.19
CA HIS A 364 -9.82 12.58 32.65
C HIS A 364 -9.62 13.95 33.29
N ALA A 365 -10.16 14.13 34.52
CA ALA A 365 -10.05 15.34 35.32
C ALA A 365 -9.70 15.01 36.77
N TYR A 366 -8.56 15.51 37.26
CA TYR A 366 -8.06 15.31 38.60
C TYR A 366 -8.80 16.21 39.63
N GLN A 367 -9.23 15.65 40.75
CA GLN A 367 -10.01 16.39 41.73
C GLN A 367 -9.17 17.07 42.83
N SER A 368 -7.88 16.72 42.96
CA SER A 368 -6.95 17.29 43.94
C SER A 368 -5.65 17.78 43.27
N ALA A 369 -5.03 18.81 43.88
CA ALA A 369 -3.73 19.29 43.42
C ALA A 369 -2.63 18.31 43.86
N ASN A 370 -1.87 17.79 42.88
CA ASN A 370 -0.72 16.91 43.08
C ASN A 370 0.01 16.69 41.76
N ASN A 371 1.12 15.96 41.81
CA ASN A 371 1.79 15.38 40.63
C ASN A 371 1.30 13.93 40.46
N PHE A 372 0.56 13.64 39.42
CA PHE A 372 0.05 12.31 39.12
C PHE A 372 0.85 11.68 38.02
N ILE A 373 1.21 10.40 38.17
CA ILE A 373 1.82 9.62 37.12
C ILE A 373 0.70 8.90 36.35
N THR A 374 0.45 9.37 35.11
CA THR A 374 -0.47 8.69 34.21
C THR A 374 0.30 7.64 33.42
N THR A 375 -0.20 6.41 33.41
CA THR A 375 0.40 5.28 32.69
C THR A 375 -0.61 4.73 31.70
N LEU A 376 -0.16 4.58 30.46
CA LEU A 376 -0.81 3.83 29.39
C LEU A 376 -0.19 2.43 29.33
N THR A 377 -1.03 1.40 29.33
CA THR A 377 -0.64 0.03 28.96
C THR A 377 -1.36 -0.34 27.68
N VAL A 378 -0.59 -0.68 26.64
CA VAL A 378 -1.11 -1.21 25.39
C VAL A 378 -0.87 -2.71 25.37
N THR A 379 -1.89 -3.49 24.98
CA THR A 379 -1.80 -4.94 24.76
C THR A 379 -2.21 -5.23 23.32
N ASP A 380 -1.45 -6.07 22.63
CA ASP A 380 -1.80 -6.53 21.29
C ASP A 380 -2.60 -7.84 21.30
N THR A 381 -3.03 -8.33 20.13
CA THR A 381 -3.86 -9.54 20.02
C THR A 381 -3.15 -10.84 20.39
N VAL A 382 -1.82 -10.86 20.40
CA VAL A 382 -1.02 -12.02 20.81
C VAL A 382 -0.57 -11.94 22.27
N GLY A 383 -1.02 -10.90 23.02
CA GLY A 383 -0.77 -10.74 24.43
C GLY A 383 0.55 -10.02 24.77
N ALA A 384 1.27 -9.48 23.79
CA ALA A 384 2.43 -8.62 24.07
C ALA A 384 1.95 -7.30 24.67
N THR A 385 2.70 -6.76 25.63
CA THR A 385 2.37 -5.52 26.35
C THR A 385 3.48 -4.50 26.24
N ALA A 386 3.10 -3.21 26.14
CA ALA A 386 4.02 -2.07 26.25
C ALA A 386 3.40 -1.00 27.15
N THR A 387 4.23 -0.32 27.92
CA THR A 387 3.78 0.74 28.85
C THR A 387 4.50 2.04 28.56
N PHE A 388 3.80 3.16 28.79
CA PHE A 388 4.36 4.50 28.71
C PHE A 388 3.76 5.38 29.80
N SER A 389 4.59 6.17 30.50
CA SER A 389 4.14 7.00 31.61
C SER A 389 4.61 8.44 31.47
N GLN A 390 3.76 9.37 31.87
CA GLN A 390 4.08 10.79 31.98
C GLN A 390 3.47 11.40 33.25
N THR A 391 4.11 12.46 33.75
CA THR A 391 3.60 13.19 34.93
C THR A 391 2.66 14.30 34.48
N VAL A 392 1.52 14.40 35.15
CA VAL A 392 0.57 15.51 35.07
C VAL A 392 0.68 16.30 36.38
N THR A 393 1.00 17.59 36.28
CA THR A 393 1.02 18.51 37.41
C THR A 393 -0.34 19.20 37.53
N VAL A 394 -1.02 18.98 38.62
CA VAL A 394 -2.34 19.56 38.91
C VAL A 394 -2.18 20.60 40.01
N VAL A 395 -2.54 21.84 39.73
CA VAL A 395 -2.53 22.94 40.68
C VAL A 395 -3.97 23.23 41.16
N SER A 396 -4.13 23.69 42.40
CA SER A 396 -5.46 24.07 42.89
C SER A 396 -6.02 25.20 42.04
N SER A 397 -7.30 25.12 41.68
CA SER A 397 -8.06 26.28 41.23
C SER A 397 -8.18 27.22 42.45
N GLY A 398 -7.25 28.18 42.57
CA GLY A 398 -7.34 29.18 43.65
C GLY A 398 -8.75 29.77 43.64
N ALA A 399 -9.37 29.85 44.81
CA ALA A 399 -10.57 30.65 44.97
C ALA A 399 -10.19 32.09 44.48
N GLU A 400 -10.90 32.62 43.52
CA GLU A 400 -10.79 34.05 43.23
C GLU A 400 -11.05 34.77 44.55
N SER A 401 -10.04 35.49 45.08
CA SER A 401 -10.25 36.32 46.25
C SER A 401 -11.42 37.24 45.96
N PRO A 402 -12.47 37.23 46.80
CA PRO A 402 -13.58 38.15 46.56
C PRO A 402 -13.01 39.55 46.48
N ILE A 403 -13.34 40.24 45.38
CA ILE A 403 -13.01 41.65 45.20
C ILE A 403 -13.74 42.38 46.37
N VAL A 404 -13.00 42.67 47.43
CA VAL A 404 -13.55 43.46 48.54
C VAL A 404 -13.77 44.87 47.95
N PRO A 405 -15.04 45.33 47.88
CA PRO A 405 -15.27 46.69 47.39
C PRO A 405 -14.62 47.66 48.37
N ILE A 406 -13.66 48.46 47.95
CA ILE A 406 -13.04 49.50 48.72
C ILE A 406 -14.15 50.51 49.04
N PRO A 407 -14.49 50.75 50.34
CA PRO A 407 -15.51 51.74 50.68
C PRO A 407 -14.99 53.11 50.25
N ILE A 408 -15.73 53.79 49.35
CA ILE A 408 -15.45 55.18 48.99
C ILE A 408 -15.77 56.03 50.24
N LEU A 409 -14.74 56.45 50.94
CA LEU A 409 -14.85 57.39 52.07
C LEU A 409 -15.08 58.80 51.44
N TYR A 410 -16.32 59.28 51.52
CA TYR A 410 -16.62 60.66 51.20
C TYR A 410 -16.14 61.57 52.32
N LEU A 411 -15.01 62.28 52.08
CA LEU A 411 -14.64 63.42 52.91
C LEU A 411 -15.42 64.62 52.39
N ALA A 412 -16.45 65.00 53.10
CA ALA A 412 -17.17 66.27 52.89
C ALA A 412 -16.31 67.42 53.46
N VAL A 413 -15.58 68.12 52.64
CA VAL A 413 -15.00 69.42 52.96
C VAL A 413 -15.69 70.44 52.05
N GLY A 414 -16.27 71.42 52.70
CA GLY A 414 -17.14 72.45 52.09
C GLY A 414 -16.55 73.21 50.91
N GLY A 415 -17.36 73.30 49.90
CA GLY A 415 -17.39 74.32 48.88
C GLY A 415 -16.25 74.33 47.88
N VAL A 416 -16.56 73.89 46.70
CA VAL A 416 -16.06 74.08 45.33
C VAL A 416 -15.88 72.75 44.64
N THR A 417 -16.79 72.47 43.75
CA THR A 417 -16.80 71.36 42.86
C THR A 417 -15.72 71.47 41.77
N VAL A 418 -14.66 70.62 41.87
CA VAL A 418 -13.81 70.31 40.72
C VAL A 418 -13.80 68.81 40.64
N GLY A 419 -14.49 68.27 39.65
CA GLY A 419 -14.48 66.82 39.34
C GLY A 419 -13.14 66.44 38.75
N LEU A 420 -12.35 65.66 39.48
CA LEU A 420 -11.19 64.93 38.95
C LEU A 420 -11.51 63.45 38.89
N LEU A 421 -11.80 62.99 37.68
CA LEU A 421 -11.93 61.61 37.36
C LEU A 421 -10.52 61.00 37.30
N VAL A 422 -10.10 60.29 38.34
CA VAL A 422 -8.84 59.54 38.28
C VAL A 422 -9.16 58.14 37.79
N LEU A 423 -8.92 57.91 36.50
CA LEU A 423 -8.87 56.60 35.88
C LEU A 423 -7.52 55.97 36.22
N ALA A 424 -7.49 55.05 37.17
CA ALA A 424 -6.33 54.20 37.41
C ALA A 424 -6.23 53.11 36.33
N LEU A 425 -5.50 53.38 35.28
CA LEU A 425 -5.08 52.41 34.29
C LEU A 425 -3.95 51.54 34.89
N VAL A 426 -4.23 50.33 35.29
CA VAL A 426 -3.20 49.31 35.57
C VAL A 426 -2.70 48.80 34.24
N ALA A 427 -1.58 49.38 33.75
CA ALA A 427 -0.84 48.90 32.62
C ALA A 427 0.01 47.65 33.02
N LEU A 428 -0.45 46.49 32.72
CA LEU A 428 0.34 45.28 32.76
C LEU A 428 1.40 45.29 31.65
N LYS A 429 2.62 45.59 32.01
CA LYS A 429 3.82 45.63 31.16
C LYS A 429 4.20 44.23 30.74
N ARG A 430 3.82 43.80 29.54
CA ARG A 430 4.42 42.66 28.87
C ARG A 430 5.85 43.01 28.43
N ARG A 431 6.87 42.44 29.05
CA ARG A 431 8.21 42.39 28.51
C ARG A 431 8.46 41.01 27.94
N GLY A 432 8.51 40.86 26.62
CA GLY A 432 9.08 39.72 25.94
C GLY A 432 10.61 39.88 25.84
N PRO A 433 11.42 38.83 25.83
CA PRO A 433 12.84 38.93 25.65
C PRO A 433 13.17 39.21 24.18
N ARG A 434 14.08 40.21 23.98
CA ARG A 434 14.75 40.41 22.69
C ARG A 434 15.95 39.46 22.63
N ASN A 435 16.03 38.70 21.54
CA ASN A 435 17.25 38.04 21.11
C ASN A 435 18.24 39.09 20.63
N GLY A 436 19.51 38.98 21.07
CA GLY A 436 20.66 39.66 20.56
C GLY A 436 21.75 38.64 20.27
N SER A 437 22.27 38.74 19.04
CA SER A 437 23.47 38.17 18.41
C SER A 437 23.52 36.67 18.24
#